data_d43d5faf1611c21a4b409632819baaea
#
_entry.id   d43d5faf1611c21a4b409632819baaea
#
_cell.length_a   1.000
_cell.length_b   1.000
_cell.length_c   1.000
_cell.angle_alpha   90.00
_cell.angle_beta   90.00
_cell.angle_gamma   90.00
#
_symmetry.space_group_name_H-M   'P 1'
#
loop_
_entity.id
_entity.type
_entity.pdbx_description
1 polymer ?
#
loop_
_entity_poly.entity_id
_entity_poly.type
_entity_poly.pdbx_seq_one_letter_code
_entity_poly.pdbx_strand_id
1 'polypeptide(L)'
;MAVTNNVLAWNREDTPVGRPFRPESLAAARAESDAGHDLPRVGGRLWCWPPVRMPETRDSRQPMTRDVAARGARIRYVEAGDGPPLVLVHDYLSSHVAWDDVVPRLSERFRVIAPDLPGFGESEKPPPSRYRYDFEAFSESLVDLCAAVGLVRVSLCGHAMGGSVALTLAATQAHLVDKLVLVNPLVYPPRPDTLSRIAGLPIVGPFIFKQLFGRALFRSRFLPRVRGGNSAPARRVDHLFELFDAPAAREAAYATMRAMLDTRPLTASIPRITTPTLVAWGRANRACPVEHGRRLARELGGARFEVFDCGPSPAEECPAAFAAVVTAFLTGGTGN
;
A
#
# COMPACT_ATOMS: atom_id res chain seq x y z
N MET A 1 49.10 -12.72 23.78
CA MET A 1 49.39 -11.62 22.83
C MET A 1 48.08 -10.86 22.62
N ALA A 2 48.05 -9.65 23.14
CA ALA A 2 46.89 -8.75 23.09
C ALA A 2 46.87 -8.03 21.74
N VAL A 3 45.67 -7.87 21.14
CA VAL A 3 45.44 -6.90 20.10
C VAL A 3 44.25 -6.04 20.51
N THR A 4 44.57 -4.77 20.64
CA THR A 4 43.84 -3.67 21.20
C THR A 4 42.61 -3.25 20.38
N ASN A 5 41.49 -3.00 21.09
CA ASN A 5 40.35 -2.22 20.66
C ASN A 5 40.74 -0.78 20.30
N ASN A 6 40.27 -0.29 19.18
CA ASN A 6 40.25 1.13 18.86
C ASN A 6 38.79 1.55 18.57
N VAL A 7 38.12 2.09 19.62
CA VAL A 7 36.84 2.76 19.57
C VAL A 7 37.12 4.22 19.29
N LEU A 8 36.77 4.73 18.12
CA LEU A 8 36.74 6.16 17.82
C LEU A 8 35.47 6.76 18.41
N ALA A 9 35.64 7.51 19.49
CA ALA A 9 34.65 8.38 20.09
C ALA A 9 34.35 9.56 19.13
N TRP A 10 33.09 9.75 18.78
CA TRP A 10 32.62 11.02 18.21
C TRP A 10 32.19 11.95 19.32
N ASN A 11 32.91 13.08 19.43
CA ASN A 11 32.59 14.18 20.32
C ASN A 11 31.27 14.84 19.91
N ARG A 12 30.36 14.92 20.87
CA ARG A 12 29.26 15.88 20.88
C ARG A 12 29.81 17.21 21.34
N GLU A 13 29.81 18.21 20.47
CA GLU A 13 29.70 19.63 20.85
C GLU A 13 29.45 20.44 19.56
N ASP A 14 28.55 21.47 19.70
CA ASP A 14 28.27 22.55 18.74
C ASP A 14 27.15 22.30 17.67
N THR A 15 25.90 22.28 18.18
CA THR A 15 24.77 22.85 17.45
C THR A 15 24.11 23.95 18.30
N PRO A 16 23.97 25.19 17.79
CA PRO A 16 23.29 26.25 18.54
C PRO A 16 21.78 25.96 18.60
N VAL A 17 21.26 25.89 19.82
CA VAL A 17 19.84 25.77 20.14
C VAL A 17 19.12 27.03 19.65
N GLY A 18 18.31 26.92 18.61
CA GLY A 18 17.41 27.98 18.16
C GLY A 18 16.34 28.26 19.20
N ARG A 19 16.21 29.53 19.60
CA ARG A 19 15.17 30.00 20.52
C ARG A 19 13.78 29.82 19.91
N PRO A 20 12.74 29.49 20.70
CA PRO A 20 11.37 29.38 20.19
C PRO A 20 10.83 30.73 19.72
N PHE A 21 10.20 30.71 18.54
CA PHE A 21 9.57 31.85 17.87
C PHE A 21 8.37 32.34 18.70
N ARG A 22 8.39 33.62 19.12
CA ARG A 22 7.26 34.27 19.80
C ARG A 22 6.38 35.00 18.78
N PRO A 23 5.04 34.87 18.81
CA PRO A 23 4.15 35.43 17.80
C PRO A 23 3.92 36.95 17.91
N GLU A 24 4.58 37.64 18.85
CA GLU A 24 4.39 39.10 19.08
C GLU A 24 5.15 40.01 18.09
N SER A 25 6.02 39.45 17.23
CA SER A 25 6.83 40.25 16.30
C SER A 25 6.14 40.61 14.96
N LEU A 26 4.94 40.06 14.68
CA LEU A 26 4.20 40.33 13.43
C LEU A 26 3.30 41.59 13.48
N ALA A 27 3.00 42.12 14.67
CA ALA A 27 2.23 43.35 14.81
C ALA A 27 3.08 44.61 14.65
N ALA A 28 4.37 44.55 14.99
CA ALA A 28 5.29 45.70 14.86
C ALA A 28 5.71 45.99 13.41
N ALA A 29 5.74 44.99 12.54
CA ALA A 29 6.18 45.14 11.15
C ALA A 29 5.12 45.77 10.23
N ARG A 30 3.85 45.91 10.68
CA ARG A 30 2.77 46.55 9.91
C ARG A 30 2.61 48.04 10.17
N ALA A 31 3.21 48.62 11.18
CA ALA A 31 3.07 50.01 11.55
C ALA A 31 4.13 50.94 10.91
N GLU A 32 5.18 50.41 10.28
CA GLU A 32 6.27 51.18 9.69
C GLU A 32 6.20 51.36 8.16
N SER A 33 5.12 50.90 7.50
CA SER A 33 5.02 51.00 6.04
C SER A 33 4.37 52.29 5.52
N ASP A 34 3.92 53.20 6.40
CA ASP A 34 3.25 54.48 6.01
C ASP A 34 4.10 55.74 6.22
N ALA A 35 5.40 55.60 6.52
CA ALA A 35 6.30 56.73 6.54
C ALA A 35 7.03 56.81 5.19
N GLY A 36 6.59 57.77 4.35
CA GLY A 36 7.24 58.03 3.08
C GLY A 36 8.69 58.47 3.25
N HIS A 37 9.60 57.59 2.92
CA HIS A 37 11.02 57.89 2.77
C HIS A 37 11.37 57.93 1.28
N ASP A 38 11.76 59.14 0.82
CA ASP A 38 12.42 59.37 -0.45
C ASP A 38 13.68 58.49 -0.59
N LEU A 39 13.62 57.53 -1.48
CA LEU A 39 14.78 56.74 -1.85
C LEU A 39 15.69 57.53 -2.78
N PRO A 40 17.05 57.55 -2.57
CA PRO A 40 17.94 58.29 -3.41
C PRO A 40 17.98 57.71 -4.83
N ARG A 41 17.71 58.54 -5.83
CA ARG A 41 17.84 58.19 -7.24
C ARG A 41 19.31 58.20 -7.65
N VAL A 42 19.90 57.05 -7.87
CA VAL A 42 21.18 56.88 -8.50
C VAL A 42 20.99 56.18 -9.84
N GLY A 43 21.17 56.90 -10.92
CA GLY A 43 21.27 56.37 -12.30
C GLY A 43 20.03 55.69 -12.84
N GLY A 44 19.18 56.41 -13.52
CA GLY A 44 18.05 56.16 -14.43
C GLY A 44 17.64 54.79 -14.93
N ARG A 45 17.78 53.72 -14.15
CA ARG A 45 17.17 52.42 -14.43
C ARG A 45 16.45 51.88 -13.18
N LEU A 46 15.14 51.72 -13.29
CA LEU A 46 14.36 50.97 -12.36
C LEU A 46 14.84 49.49 -12.42
N TRP A 47 15.53 49.03 -11.41
CA TRP A 47 15.74 47.63 -11.21
C TRP A 47 14.45 46.99 -10.73
N CYS A 48 13.63 46.52 -11.68
CA CYS A 48 12.56 45.59 -11.33
C CYS A 48 13.20 44.29 -10.93
N TRP A 49 13.17 43.98 -9.62
CA TRP A 49 13.47 42.64 -9.15
C TRP A 49 12.53 41.68 -9.87
N PRO A 50 13.04 40.64 -10.54
CA PRO A 50 12.12 39.68 -11.16
C PRO A 50 11.22 39.12 -10.05
N PRO A 51 9.89 38.98 -10.31
CA PRO A 51 8.97 38.42 -9.31
C PRO A 51 9.55 37.08 -8.87
N VAL A 52 9.77 36.94 -7.54
CA VAL A 52 10.14 35.66 -6.95
C VAL A 52 9.02 34.70 -7.32
N ARG A 53 9.26 33.79 -8.28
CA ARG A 53 8.32 32.70 -8.53
C ARG A 53 8.22 31.94 -7.24
N MET A 54 7.10 32.13 -6.52
CA MET A 54 6.74 31.23 -5.45
C MET A 54 6.75 29.83 -6.05
N PRO A 55 7.35 28.83 -5.41
CA PRO A 55 7.27 27.46 -5.89
C PRO A 55 5.77 27.15 -6.05
N GLU A 56 5.38 26.75 -7.25
CA GLU A 56 3.99 26.33 -7.52
C GLU A 56 3.62 25.33 -6.44
N THR A 57 2.55 25.61 -5.70
CA THR A 57 2.03 24.71 -4.68
C THR A 57 1.63 23.44 -5.41
N ARG A 58 2.48 22.43 -5.29
CA ARG A 58 2.29 21.14 -5.95
C ARG A 58 0.95 20.56 -5.51
N ASP A 59 0.10 20.15 -6.45
CA ASP A 59 -1.14 19.45 -6.15
C ASP A 59 -0.80 18.11 -5.45
N SER A 60 -1.09 18.04 -4.16
CA SER A 60 -0.84 16.85 -3.33
C SER A 60 -1.58 15.61 -3.84
N ARG A 61 -2.61 15.80 -4.67
CA ARG A 61 -3.39 14.71 -5.28
C ARG A 61 -2.67 13.99 -6.40
N GLN A 62 -1.62 14.59 -6.97
CA GLN A 62 -0.82 13.90 -7.98
C GLN A 62 0.00 12.78 -7.35
N PRO A 63 -0.15 11.52 -7.85
CA PRO A 63 0.60 10.38 -7.33
C PRO A 63 2.12 10.60 -7.41
N MET A 64 2.81 10.32 -6.31
CA MET A 64 4.26 10.39 -6.21
C MET A 64 4.82 9.04 -5.81
N THR A 65 5.80 8.57 -6.55
CA THR A 65 6.55 7.37 -6.19
C THR A 65 7.65 7.71 -5.19
N ARG A 66 7.77 6.93 -4.12
CA ARG A 66 8.77 7.07 -3.07
C ARG A 66 9.35 5.71 -2.70
N ASP A 67 10.51 5.75 -2.05
CA ASP A 67 11.16 4.57 -1.48
C ASP A 67 11.40 4.76 0.01
N VAL A 68 11.28 3.67 0.77
CA VAL A 68 11.61 3.63 2.19
C VAL A 68 12.28 2.30 2.54
N ALA A 69 13.21 2.31 3.49
CA ALA A 69 13.75 1.08 4.05
C ALA A 69 12.86 0.60 5.19
N ALA A 70 12.32 -0.61 5.07
CA ALA A 70 11.50 -1.25 6.07
C ALA A 70 11.84 -2.74 6.14
N ARG A 71 12.02 -3.30 7.33
CA ARG A 71 12.29 -4.72 7.56
C ARG A 71 13.47 -5.29 6.76
N GLY A 72 14.51 -4.48 6.55
CA GLY A 72 15.69 -4.88 5.78
C GLY A 72 15.46 -5.02 4.27
N ALA A 73 14.38 -4.50 3.75
CA ALA A 73 14.07 -4.38 2.33
C ALA A 73 13.73 -2.94 1.95
N ARG A 74 14.07 -2.53 0.73
CA ARG A 74 13.56 -1.29 0.16
C ARG A 74 12.14 -1.52 -0.32
N ILE A 75 11.21 -0.75 0.24
CA ILE A 75 9.79 -0.74 -0.17
C ILE A 75 9.55 0.49 -1.04
N ARG A 76 9.08 0.26 -2.27
CA ARG A 76 8.53 1.29 -3.13
C ARG A 76 7.06 1.48 -2.83
N TYR A 77 6.59 2.73 -2.81
CA TYR A 77 5.18 3.04 -2.65
C TYR A 77 4.78 4.29 -3.44
N VAL A 78 3.52 4.36 -3.80
CA VAL A 78 2.88 5.55 -4.36
C VAL A 78 2.14 6.26 -3.24
N GLU A 79 2.30 7.59 -3.19
CA GLU A 79 1.62 8.47 -2.24
C GLU A 79 0.83 9.55 -2.98
N ALA A 80 -0.42 9.79 -2.57
CA ALA A 80 -1.28 10.84 -3.13
C ALA A 80 -2.28 11.34 -2.08
N GLY A 81 -2.57 12.66 -2.08
CA GLY A 81 -3.47 13.30 -1.13
C GLY A 81 -2.84 13.62 0.22
N ASP A 82 -3.60 14.32 1.06
CA ASP A 82 -3.13 14.86 2.35
C ASP A 82 -4.13 14.67 3.52
N GLY A 83 -5.21 13.91 3.29
CA GLY A 83 -6.24 13.60 4.30
C GLY A 83 -5.82 12.52 5.31
N PRO A 84 -6.80 11.91 6.03
CA PRO A 84 -6.55 10.77 6.90
C PRO A 84 -5.85 9.63 6.15
N PRO A 85 -4.89 8.92 6.78
CA PRO A 85 -4.08 7.94 6.07
C PRO A 85 -4.87 6.67 5.70
N LEU A 86 -4.70 6.25 4.44
CA LEU A 86 -5.27 5.04 3.86
C LEU A 86 -4.18 4.24 3.16
N VAL A 87 -3.87 3.06 3.67
CA VAL A 87 -2.89 2.15 3.06
C VAL A 87 -3.61 1.12 2.19
N LEU A 88 -3.20 1.01 0.92
CA LEU A 88 -3.77 0.09 -0.08
C LEU A 88 -2.82 -1.08 -0.33
N VAL A 89 -3.19 -2.28 0.05
CA VAL A 89 -2.32 -3.47 -0.01
C VAL A 89 -2.77 -4.38 -1.16
N HIS A 90 -1.89 -4.57 -2.14
CA HIS A 90 -2.16 -5.30 -3.39
C HIS A 90 -2.24 -6.82 -3.20
N ASP A 91 -2.74 -7.52 -4.24
CA ASP A 91 -2.83 -8.98 -4.31
C ASP A 91 -1.48 -9.64 -4.69
N TYR A 92 -1.45 -10.95 -4.58
CA TYR A 92 -0.37 -11.82 -5.06
C TYR A 92 -0.06 -11.60 -6.54
N LEU A 93 1.23 -11.55 -6.90
CA LEU A 93 1.73 -11.27 -8.25
C LEU A 93 1.21 -9.95 -8.85
N SER A 94 0.92 -8.98 -7.99
CA SER A 94 0.47 -7.64 -8.34
C SER A 94 1.46 -6.59 -7.80
N SER A 95 1.06 -5.32 -7.84
CA SER A 95 1.79 -4.16 -7.33
C SER A 95 0.81 -3.02 -7.05
N HIS A 96 1.33 -1.84 -6.66
CA HIS A 96 0.54 -0.62 -6.49
C HIS A 96 -0.34 -0.29 -7.71
N VAL A 97 0.04 -0.71 -8.93
CA VAL A 97 -0.72 -0.43 -10.17
C VAL A 97 -2.15 -0.99 -10.16
N ALA A 98 -2.46 -1.96 -9.29
CA ALA A 98 -3.83 -2.45 -9.09
C ALA A 98 -4.77 -1.36 -8.53
N TRP A 99 -4.23 -0.27 -8.02
CA TRP A 99 -4.97 0.81 -7.40
C TRP A 99 -5.03 2.09 -8.25
N ASP A 100 -4.37 2.12 -9.43
CA ASP A 100 -4.26 3.31 -10.28
C ASP A 100 -5.62 3.94 -10.62
N ASP A 101 -6.65 3.12 -10.82
CA ASP A 101 -7.99 3.59 -11.22
C ASP A 101 -8.78 4.19 -10.03
N VAL A 102 -8.39 3.92 -8.79
CA VAL A 102 -9.06 4.40 -7.57
C VAL A 102 -8.26 5.43 -6.79
N VAL A 103 -6.93 5.44 -6.89
CA VAL A 103 -6.05 6.40 -6.20
C VAL A 103 -6.48 7.85 -6.46
N PRO A 104 -6.77 8.30 -7.71
CA PRO A 104 -7.19 9.69 -7.94
C PRO A 104 -8.48 10.08 -7.19
N ARG A 105 -9.43 9.14 -7.04
CA ARG A 105 -10.70 9.37 -6.34
C ARG A 105 -10.53 9.35 -4.82
N LEU A 106 -9.74 8.43 -4.32
CA LEU A 106 -9.50 8.28 -2.88
C LEU A 106 -8.62 9.41 -2.35
N SER A 107 -7.65 9.89 -3.13
CA SER A 107 -6.76 10.99 -2.76
C SER A 107 -7.46 12.36 -2.63
N GLU A 108 -8.69 12.49 -3.11
CA GLU A 108 -9.53 13.67 -2.82
C GLU A 108 -9.87 13.82 -1.33
N ARG A 109 -9.84 12.73 -0.57
CA ARG A 109 -10.27 12.68 0.83
C ARG A 109 -9.24 12.09 1.78
N PHE A 110 -8.30 11.29 1.27
CA PHE A 110 -7.34 10.53 2.06
C PHE A 110 -5.91 10.80 1.62
N ARG A 111 -4.97 10.65 2.53
CA ARG A 111 -3.57 10.45 2.20
C ARG A 111 -3.39 8.97 1.86
N VAL A 112 -3.45 8.66 0.58
CA VAL A 112 -3.35 7.29 0.06
C VAL A 112 -1.89 6.87 -0.02
N ILE A 113 -1.58 5.69 0.49
CA ILE A 113 -0.25 5.08 0.43
C ILE A 113 -0.44 3.66 -0.12
N ALA A 114 0.09 3.41 -1.32
CA ALA A 114 0.01 2.12 -1.99
C ALA A 114 1.42 1.51 -2.14
N PRO A 115 1.87 0.68 -1.18
CA PRO A 115 3.17 0.03 -1.27
C PRO A 115 3.15 -1.17 -2.22
N ASP A 116 4.29 -1.41 -2.84
CA ASP A 116 4.65 -2.73 -3.35
C ASP A 116 5.21 -3.55 -2.19
N LEU A 117 4.60 -4.67 -1.87
CA LEU A 117 5.09 -5.54 -0.81
C LEU A 117 6.48 -6.10 -1.17
N PRO A 118 7.36 -6.39 -0.19
CA PRO A 118 8.65 -7.05 -0.46
C PRO A 118 8.48 -8.28 -1.34
N GLY A 119 9.31 -8.39 -2.38
CA GLY A 119 9.20 -9.49 -3.35
C GLY A 119 8.33 -9.19 -4.57
N PHE A 120 7.53 -8.13 -4.54
CA PHE A 120 6.59 -7.76 -5.60
C PHE A 120 6.87 -6.35 -6.15
N GLY A 121 6.23 -6.05 -7.29
CA GLY A 121 6.30 -4.75 -7.91
C GLY A 121 7.74 -4.27 -8.12
N GLU A 122 7.99 -3.01 -7.79
CA GLU A 122 9.32 -2.38 -7.85
C GLU A 122 10.06 -2.39 -6.51
N SER A 123 9.47 -2.99 -5.46
CA SER A 123 10.15 -3.20 -4.17
C SER A 123 11.30 -4.20 -4.28
N GLU A 124 12.19 -4.18 -3.29
CA GLU A 124 13.28 -5.15 -3.20
C GLU A 124 12.73 -6.58 -3.09
N LYS A 125 13.49 -7.53 -3.63
CA LYS A 125 13.16 -8.95 -3.66
C LYS A 125 14.23 -9.74 -2.90
N PRO A 126 14.27 -9.61 -1.54
CA PRO A 126 15.26 -10.32 -0.74
C PRO A 126 15.09 -11.84 -0.89
N PRO A 127 16.16 -12.63 -0.79
CA PRO A 127 16.06 -14.09 -0.84
C PRO A 127 15.25 -14.62 0.35
N PRO A 128 14.57 -15.79 0.23
CA PRO A 128 13.79 -16.39 1.32
C PRO A 128 14.58 -16.72 2.59
N SER A 129 15.90 -16.77 2.51
CA SER A 129 16.79 -16.90 3.69
C SER A 129 16.87 -15.61 4.52
N ARG A 130 16.55 -14.46 3.93
CA ARG A 130 16.59 -13.14 4.59
C ARG A 130 15.20 -12.60 4.90
N TYR A 131 14.16 -12.97 4.15
CA TYR A 131 12.80 -12.50 4.32
C TYR A 131 11.81 -13.66 4.25
N ARG A 132 10.98 -13.79 5.29
CA ARG A 132 9.88 -14.76 5.30
C ARG A 132 8.73 -14.18 4.47
N TYR A 133 8.29 -14.88 3.47
CA TYR A 133 7.21 -14.46 2.57
C TYR A 133 5.84 -14.95 3.05
N ASP A 134 5.57 -14.80 4.36
CA ASP A 134 4.30 -15.13 5.02
C ASP A 134 3.48 -13.88 5.39
N PHE A 135 2.23 -14.06 5.81
CA PHE A 135 1.35 -12.95 6.15
C PHE A 135 1.87 -12.11 7.32
N GLU A 136 2.54 -12.73 8.28
CA GLU A 136 3.15 -12.06 9.42
C GLU A 136 4.28 -11.14 8.97
N ALA A 137 5.21 -11.63 8.15
CA ALA A 137 6.34 -10.82 7.66
C ALA A 137 5.87 -9.64 6.78
N PHE A 138 4.84 -9.84 5.95
CA PHE A 138 4.24 -8.74 5.20
C PHE A 138 3.55 -7.73 6.11
N SER A 139 2.82 -8.20 7.12
CA SER A 139 2.19 -7.35 8.13
C SER A 139 3.22 -6.51 8.88
N GLU A 140 4.31 -7.12 9.34
CA GLU A 140 5.43 -6.44 10.00
C GLU A 140 6.11 -5.41 9.08
N SER A 141 6.23 -5.70 7.78
CA SER A 141 6.74 -4.72 6.80
C SER A 141 5.82 -3.50 6.64
N LEU A 142 4.50 -3.69 6.74
CA LEU A 142 3.55 -2.56 6.75
C LEU A 142 3.65 -1.74 8.04
N VAL A 143 3.89 -2.36 9.19
CA VAL A 143 4.14 -1.65 10.45
C VAL A 143 5.39 -0.76 10.32
N ASP A 144 6.49 -1.34 9.83
CA ASP A 144 7.75 -0.61 9.64
C ASP A 144 7.60 0.51 8.59
N LEU A 145 6.86 0.28 7.51
CA LEU A 145 6.50 1.33 6.53
C LEU A 145 5.74 2.46 7.20
N CYS A 146 4.67 2.15 7.96
CA CYS A 146 3.87 3.16 8.66
C CYS A 146 4.74 4.00 9.60
N ALA A 147 5.60 3.37 10.39
CA ALA A 147 6.53 4.06 11.28
C ALA A 147 7.50 4.98 10.51
N ALA A 148 8.07 4.47 9.41
CA ALA A 148 9.04 5.23 8.60
C ALA A 148 8.43 6.45 7.90
N VAL A 149 7.11 6.41 7.56
CA VAL A 149 6.40 7.55 6.95
C VAL A 149 5.58 8.36 7.96
N GLY A 150 5.79 8.12 9.26
CA GLY A 150 5.23 8.90 10.36
C GLY A 150 3.74 8.65 10.63
N LEU A 151 3.23 7.44 10.34
CA LEU A 151 1.85 7.07 10.58
C LEU A 151 1.70 6.28 11.87
N VAL A 152 0.84 6.76 12.76
CA VAL A 152 0.55 6.14 14.08
C VAL A 152 -0.76 5.36 14.08
N ARG A 153 -1.69 5.70 13.18
CA ARG A 153 -2.97 5.03 13.00
C ARG A 153 -3.44 5.19 11.56
N VAL A 154 -3.88 4.12 10.91
CA VAL A 154 -4.21 4.08 9.49
C VAL A 154 -5.50 3.30 9.23
N SER A 155 -6.24 3.67 8.20
CA SER A 155 -7.19 2.77 7.58
C SER A 155 -6.45 1.86 6.59
N LEU A 156 -6.83 0.58 6.54
CA LEU A 156 -6.25 -0.40 5.62
C LEU A 156 -7.29 -0.84 4.60
N CYS A 157 -6.88 -0.92 3.34
CA CYS A 157 -7.66 -1.57 2.29
C CYS A 157 -6.79 -2.64 1.62
N GLY A 158 -7.14 -3.91 1.75
CA GLY A 158 -6.36 -5.01 1.22
C GLY A 158 -7.14 -5.87 0.24
N HIS A 159 -6.53 -6.18 -0.92
CA HIS A 159 -7.12 -7.04 -1.95
C HIS A 159 -6.52 -8.44 -1.89
N ALA A 160 -7.35 -9.45 -1.86
CA ALA A 160 -7.03 -10.89 -1.86
C ALA A 160 -5.90 -11.22 -0.85
N MET A 161 -4.67 -11.51 -1.28
CA MET A 161 -3.52 -11.69 -0.39
C MET A 161 -3.30 -10.48 0.50
N GLY A 162 -3.34 -9.26 -0.06
CA GLY A 162 -3.23 -8.02 0.72
C GLY A 162 -4.32 -7.87 1.77
N GLY A 163 -5.52 -8.42 1.52
CA GLY A 163 -6.60 -8.50 2.51
C GLY A 163 -6.27 -9.44 3.67
N SER A 164 -5.57 -10.54 3.39
CA SER A 164 -5.08 -11.46 4.43
C SER A 164 -3.97 -10.83 5.28
N VAL A 165 -3.07 -10.08 4.64
CA VAL A 165 -2.03 -9.28 5.33
C VAL A 165 -2.67 -8.22 6.22
N ALA A 166 -3.68 -7.50 5.72
CA ALA A 166 -4.41 -6.49 6.48
C ALA A 166 -5.17 -7.07 7.69
N LEU A 167 -5.78 -8.27 7.53
CA LEU A 167 -6.39 -9.01 8.64
C LEU A 167 -5.35 -9.40 9.68
N THR A 168 -4.18 -9.91 9.26
CA THR A 168 -3.08 -10.26 10.17
C THR A 168 -2.63 -9.04 10.96
N LEU A 169 -2.48 -7.89 10.30
CA LEU A 169 -2.10 -6.65 10.96
C LEU A 169 -3.16 -6.19 11.97
N ALA A 170 -4.44 -6.23 11.59
CA ALA A 170 -5.53 -5.86 12.50
C ALA A 170 -5.62 -6.79 13.72
N ALA A 171 -5.27 -8.08 13.58
CA ALA A 171 -5.27 -9.04 14.67
C ALA A 171 -4.07 -8.89 15.62
N THR A 172 -2.90 -8.43 15.11
CA THR A 172 -1.64 -8.37 15.87
C THR A 172 -1.31 -6.97 16.36
N GLN A 173 -1.76 -5.93 15.65
CA GLN A 173 -1.46 -4.52 15.91
C GLN A 173 -2.74 -3.66 15.84
N ALA A 174 -3.78 -4.06 16.58
CA ALA A 174 -5.10 -3.42 16.54
C ALA A 174 -5.06 -1.90 16.79
N HIS A 175 -4.09 -1.42 17.59
CA HIS A 175 -3.94 0.00 17.87
C HIS A 175 -3.52 0.84 16.64
N LEU A 176 -2.84 0.22 15.65
CA LEU A 176 -2.41 0.88 14.42
C LEU A 176 -3.56 0.97 13.40
N VAL A 177 -4.59 0.09 13.48
CA VAL A 177 -5.64 -0.02 12.47
C VAL A 177 -6.91 0.70 12.93
N ASP A 178 -7.29 1.76 12.23
CA ASP A 178 -8.51 2.52 12.51
C ASP A 178 -9.74 1.83 11.92
N LYS A 179 -9.70 1.55 10.62
CA LYS A 179 -10.75 0.85 9.87
C LYS A 179 -10.15 -0.11 8.87
N LEU A 180 -10.89 -1.17 8.56
CA LEU A 180 -10.42 -2.25 7.69
C LEU A 180 -11.37 -2.43 6.49
N VAL A 181 -10.85 -2.40 5.28
CA VAL A 181 -11.56 -2.74 4.04
C VAL A 181 -10.92 -3.98 3.44
N LEU A 182 -11.69 -5.04 3.31
CA LEU A 182 -11.24 -6.34 2.82
C LEU A 182 -11.89 -6.62 1.48
N VAL A 183 -11.10 -6.65 0.42
CA VAL A 183 -11.57 -6.87 -0.95
C VAL A 183 -11.26 -8.31 -1.36
N ASN A 184 -12.26 -9.18 -1.42
CA ASN A 184 -12.12 -10.60 -1.74
C ASN A 184 -10.94 -11.29 -1.01
N PRO A 185 -10.74 -11.11 0.32
CA PRO A 185 -9.55 -11.57 1.01
C PRO A 185 -9.39 -13.09 0.93
N LEU A 186 -8.14 -13.56 0.86
CA LEU A 186 -7.79 -14.97 0.87
C LEU A 186 -7.76 -15.49 2.31
N VAL A 187 -8.91 -15.82 2.88
CA VAL A 187 -9.04 -16.27 4.26
C VAL A 187 -9.28 -17.78 4.34
N TYR A 188 -10.14 -18.28 3.48
CA TYR A 188 -10.46 -19.71 3.42
C TYR A 188 -9.69 -20.36 2.28
N PRO A 189 -9.22 -21.62 2.45
CA PRO A 189 -8.43 -22.28 1.42
C PRO A 189 -9.20 -22.29 0.09
N PRO A 190 -8.63 -21.73 -0.99
CA PRO A 190 -9.23 -21.88 -2.30
C PRO A 190 -9.20 -23.36 -2.69
N ARG A 191 -10.14 -23.79 -3.54
CA ARG A 191 -10.05 -25.11 -4.14
C ARG A 191 -8.81 -25.14 -5.04
N PRO A 192 -7.75 -25.92 -4.69
CA PRO A 192 -6.54 -25.92 -5.48
C PRO A 192 -6.84 -26.51 -6.86
N ASP A 193 -6.53 -25.76 -7.91
CA ASP A 193 -6.53 -26.30 -9.26
C ASP A 193 -5.31 -27.21 -9.49
N THR A 194 -5.30 -27.94 -10.61
CA THR A 194 -4.24 -28.90 -10.92
C THR A 194 -2.85 -28.27 -10.90
N LEU A 195 -2.72 -27.04 -11.44
CA LEU A 195 -1.43 -26.35 -11.47
C LEU A 195 -0.95 -25.95 -10.07
N SER A 196 -1.84 -25.46 -9.21
CA SER A 196 -1.52 -25.13 -7.81
C SER A 196 -1.10 -26.37 -7.02
N ARG A 197 -1.74 -27.53 -7.29
CA ARG A 197 -1.33 -28.81 -6.67
C ARG A 197 0.08 -29.23 -7.10
N ILE A 198 0.37 -29.18 -8.41
CA ILE A 198 1.69 -29.51 -8.95
C ILE A 198 2.76 -28.52 -8.44
N ALA A 199 2.46 -27.23 -8.43
CA ALA A 199 3.34 -26.20 -7.91
C ALA A 199 3.62 -26.36 -6.40
N GLY A 200 2.71 -27.01 -5.65
CA GLY A 200 2.91 -27.37 -4.24
C GLY A 200 3.86 -28.55 -3.99
N LEU A 201 4.22 -29.34 -5.02
CA LEU A 201 5.10 -30.48 -4.86
C LEU A 201 6.55 -30.05 -4.55
N PRO A 202 7.23 -30.69 -3.57
CA PRO A 202 8.52 -30.21 -3.04
C PRO A 202 9.64 -30.07 -4.07
N ILE A 203 9.73 -30.97 -5.03
CA ILE A 203 10.84 -31.01 -6.01
C ILE A 203 10.40 -30.42 -7.35
N VAL A 204 9.24 -30.81 -7.84
CA VAL A 204 8.71 -30.44 -9.16
C VAL A 204 8.18 -29.02 -9.18
N GLY A 205 7.54 -28.61 -8.08
CA GLY A 205 6.91 -27.28 -7.95
C GLY A 205 7.87 -26.11 -8.16
N PRO A 206 9.03 -26.05 -7.46
CA PRO A 206 10.00 -24.99 -7.67
C PRO A 206 10.46 -24.88 -9.12
N PHE A 207 10.72 -26.00 -9.77
CA PHE A 207 11.17 -26.05 -11.15
C PHE A 207 10.10 -25.51 -12.10
N ILE A 208 8.86 -26.01 -12.01
CA ILE A 208 7.76 -25.56 -12.86
C ILE A 208 7.50 -24.08 -12.63
N PHE A 209 7.40 -23.63 -11.38
CA PHE A 209 7.07 -22.26 -11.07
C PHE A 209 8.18 -21.27 -11.47
N LYS A 210 9.42 -21.62 -11.20
CA LYS A 210 10.57 -20.75 -11.48
C LYS A 210 10.99 -20.76 -12.94
N GLN A 211 10.83 -21.87 -13.66
CA GLN A 211 11.35 -22.04 -15.04
C GLN A 211 10.26 -22.05 -16.10
N LEU A 212 9.11 -22.65 -15.83
CA LEU A 212 8.08 -22.88 -16.85
C LEU A 212 6.88 -21.95 -16.78
N PHE A 213 6.79 -21.10 -15.73
CA PHE A 213 5.70 -20.12 -15.59
C PHE A 213 5.94 -18.91 -16.50
N GLY A 214 5.82 -19.13 -17.81
CA GLY A 214 6.08 -18.12 -18.82
C GLY A 214 4.93 -17.12 -19.03
N ARG A 215 5.18 -16.08 -19.87
CA ARG A 215 4.24 -14.97 -20.18
C ARG A 215 2.86 -15.44 -20.62
N ALA A 216 2.77 -16.46 -21.45
CA ALA A 216 1.48 -16.98 -21.95
C ALA A 216 0.63 -17.55 -20.80
N LEU A 217 1.24 -18.34 -19.91
CA LEU A 217 0.56 -18.89 -18.74
C LEU A 217 0.17 -17.79 -17.75
N PHE A 218 1.06 -16.83 -17.51
CA PHE A 218 0.77 -15.66 -16.68
C PHE A 218 -0.44 -14.89 -17.24
N ARG A 219 -0.43 -14.54 -18.52
CA ARG A 219 -1.56 -13.87 -19.18
C ARG A 219 -2.85 -14.68 -19.07
N SER A 220 -2.82 -15.98 -19.31
CA SER A 220 -4.01 -16.84 -19.20
C SER A 220 -4.63 -16.85 -17.80
N ARG A 221 -3.81 -16.65 -16.78
CA ARG A 221 -4.26 -16.61 -15.38
C ARG A 221 -4.76 -15.24 -14.94
N PHE A 222 -4.17 -14.16 -15.42
CA PHE A 222 -4.43 -12.80 -14.96
C PHE A 222 -5.39 -12.03 -15.86
N LEU A 223 -5.35 -12.18 -17.19
CA LEU A 223 -6.28 -11.51 -18.10
C LEU A 223 -7.77 -11.77 -17.80
N PRO A 224 -8.21 -13.00 -17.45
CA PRO A 224 -9.60 -13.22 -17.11
C PRO A 224 -10.04 -12.56 -15.80
N ARG A 225 -9.10 -12.30 -14.88
CA ARG A 225 -9.36 -11.63 -13.60
C ARG A 225 -9.56 -10.13 -13.76
N VAL A 226 -9.01 -9.57 -14.84
CA VAL A 226 -9.06 -8.14 -15.16
C VAL A 226 -10.13 -7.81 -16.20
N ARG A 227 -10.86 -8.82 -16.71
CA ARG A 227 -11.84 -8.71 -17.80
C ARG A 227 -13.26 -8.35 -17.37
N GLY A 228 -13.44 -7.57 -16.32
CA GLY A 228 -14.73 -6.99 -15.97
C GLY A 228 -14.95 -5.66 -16.67
N GLY A 229 -15.34 -5.66 -17.94
CA GLY A 229 -15.96 -4.52 -18.62
C GLY A 229 -15.08 -3.32 -19.02
N ASN A 230 -14.12 -2.91 -18.24
CA ASN A 230 -13.07 -1.92 -18.57
C ASN A 230 -11.72 -2.61 -18.39
N SER A 231 -11.33 -3.35 -19.40
CA SER A 231 -10.06 -4.05 -19.47
C SER A 231 -8.93 -3.19 -18.89
N ALA A 232 -8.37 -3.59 -17.75
CA ALA A 232 -6.99 -3.24 -17.50
C ALA A 232 -6.23 -3.65 -18.77
N PRO A 233 -5.58 -2.72 -19.44
CA PRO A 233 -5.05 -3.02 -20.76
C PRO A 233 -4.09 -4.19 -20.63
N ALA A 234 -4.03 -5.04 -21.65
CA ALA A 234 -3.06 -6.14 -21.72
C ALA A 234 -1.65 -5.69 -21.35
N ARG A 235 -1.34 -4.40 -21.52
CA ARG A 235 -0.13 -3.72 -21.05
C ARG A 235 0.08 -3.79 -19.53
N ARG A 236 -0.96 -3.70 -18.70
CA ARG A 236 -0.81 -3.82 -17.23
C ARG A 236 -0.39 -5.24 -16.85
N VAL A 237 -0.99 -6.25 -17.49
CA VAL A 237 -0.62 -7.65 -17.26
C VAL A 237 0.78 -7.95 -17.77
N ASP A 238 1.19 -7.35 -18.89
CA ASP A 238 2.55 -7.48 -19.39
C ASP A 238 3.58 -6.83 -18.47
N HIS A 239 3.28 -5.64 -17.99
CA HIS A 239 4.12 -4.95 -17.00
C HIS A 239 4.27 -5.78 -15.71
N LEU A 240 3.18 -6.32 -15.17
CA LEU A 240 3.24 -7.21 -14.01
C LEU A 240 4.08 -8.47 -14.28
N PHE A 241 4.00 -9.01 -15.51
CA PHE A 241 4.87 -10.14 -15.90
C PHE A 241 6.35 -9.74 -15.92
N GLU A 242 6.68 -8.57 -16.45
CA GLU A 242 8.06 -8.08 -16.49
C GLU A 242 8.65 -7.91 -15.08
N LEU A 243 7.85 -7.41 -14.13
CA LEU A 243 8.24 -7.30 -12.72
C LEU A 243 8.41 -8.67 -12.04
N PHE A 244 7.65 -9.66 -12.47
CA PHE A 244 7.69 -11.04 -11.97
C PHE A 244 8.82 -11.88 -12.59
N ASP A 245 9.23 -11.59 -13.84
CA ASP A 245 10.08 -12.50 -14.64
C ASP A 245 11.51 -12.64 -14.11
N ALA A 246 11.99 -11.69 -13.30
CA ALA A 246 13.30 -11.77 -12.69
C ALA A 246 13.42 -12.98 -11.73
N PRO A 247 14.58 -13.68 -11.69
CA PRO A 247 14.77 -14.87 -10.84
C PRO A 247 14.42 -14.63 -9.37
N ALA A 248 14.84 -13.50 -8.80
CA ALA A 248 14.53 -13.15 -7.41
C ALA A 248 13.03 -12.94 -7.19
N ALA A 249 12.30 -12.34 -8.15
CA ALA A 249 10.86 -12.16 -8.06
C ALA A 249 10.11 -13.50 -8.14
N ARG A 250 10.54 -14.41 -9.01
CA ARG A 250 10.00 -15.78 -9.10
C ARG A 250 10.23 -16.57 -7.82
N GLU A 251 11.38 -16.39 -7.18
CA GLU A 251 11.70 -17.03 -5.91
C GLU A 251 10.83 -16.50 -4.76
N ALA A 252 10.69 -15.18 -4.64
CA ALA A 252 9.81 -14.53 -3.70
C ALA A 252 8.34 -14.97 -3.88
N ALA A 253 7.87 -14.95 -5.12
CA ALA A 253 6.52 -15.36 -5.46
C ALA A 253 6.26 -16.84 -5.13
N TYR A 254 7.22 -17.73 -5.40
CA TYR A 254 7.10 -19.14 -5.02
C TYR A 254 7.03 -19.33 -3.50
N ALA A 255 7.89 -18.63 -2.75
CA ALA A 255 7.88 -18.67 -1.29
C ALA A 255 6.54 -18.18 -0.72
N THR A 256 6.04 -17.06 -1.24
CA THR A 256 4.72 -16.51 -0.87
C THR A 256 3.59 -17.49 -1.17
N MET A 257 3.57 -18.07 -2.37
CA MET A 257 2.55 -19.07 -2.75
C MET A 257 2.51 -20.24 -1.75
N ARG A 258 3.66 -20.74 -1.34
CA ARG A 258 3.73 -21.83 -0.35
C ARG A 258 3.18 -21.43 1.00
N ALA A 259 3.48 -20.22 1.47
CA ALA A 259 2.97 -19.71 2.74
C ALA A 259 1.44 -19.52 2.72
N MET A 260 0.89 -19.05 1.58
CA MET A 260 -0.56 -18.89 1.40
C MET A 260 -1.36 -20.20 1.40
N LEU A 261 -0.73 -21.37 1.28
CA LEU A 261 -1.43 -22.65 1.35
C LEU A 261 -1.97 -22.97 2.75
N ASP A 262 -1.42 -22.36 3.79
CA ASP A 262 -1.90 -22.52 5.16
C ASP A 262 -2.53 -21.23 5.70
N THR A 263 -3.85 -21.15 5.62
CA THR A 263 -4.62 -20.01 6.15
C THR A 263 -5.18 -20.27 7.56
N ARG A 264 -4.85 -21.37 8.20
CA ARG A 264 -5.35 -21.72 9.55
C ARG A 264 -4.98 -20.69 10.62
N PRO A 265 -3.73 -20.18 10.68
CA PRO A 265 -3.39 -19.12 11.65
C PRO A 265 -4.23 -17.87 11.46
N LEU A 266 -4.49 -17.49 10.20
CA LEU A 266 -5.32 -16.34 9.86
C LEU A 266 -6.78 -16.55 10.29
N THR A 267 -7.38 -17.69 9.95
CA THR A 267 -8.78 -17.98 10.36
C THR A 267 -8.94 -18.04 11.87
N ALA A 268 -7.96 -18.57 12.60
CA ALA A 268 -7.95 -18.59 14.06
C ALA A 268 -7.87 -17.18 14.70
N SER A 269 -7.39 -16.19 13.96
CA SER A 269 -7.26 -14.81 14.45
C SER A 269 -8.53 -13.97 14.28
N ILE A 270 -9.44 -14.34 13.38
CA ILE A 270 -10.65 -13.58 13.04
C ILE A 270 -11.47 -13.17 14.28
N PRO A 271 -11.76 -14.04 15.26
CA PRO A 271 -12.57 -13.68 16.42
C PRO A 271 -11.93 -12.59 17.32
N ARG A 272 -10.66 -12.31 17.15
CA ARG A 272 -9.92 -11.27 17.92
C ARG A 272 -9.98 -9.90 17.27
N ILE A 273 -10.48 -9.81 16.03
CA ILE A 273 -10.53 -8.55 15.27
C ILE A 273 -11.80 -7.79 15.67
N THR A 274 -11.62 -6.66 16.33
CA THR A 274 -12.69 -5.74 16.74
C THR A 274 -12.74 -4.47 15.91
N THR A 275 -11.77 -4.31 15.00
CA THR A 275 -11.67 -3.16 14.10
C THR A 275 -12.91 -3.06 13.21
N PRO A 276 -13.55 -1.88 13.10
CA PRO A 276 -14.66 -1.68 12.17
C PRO A 276 -14.26 -2.11 10.75
N THR A 277 -15.00 -3.05 10.18
CA THR A 277 -14.61 -3.72 8.93
C THR A 277 -15.71 -3.63 7.86
N LEU A 278 -15.28 -3.32 6.63
CA LEU A 278 -16.04 -3.50 5.39
C LEU A 278 -15.49 -4.71 4.64
N VAL A 279 -16.32 -5.70 4.38
CA VAL A 279 -16.03 -6.83 3.49
C VAL A 279 -16.66 -6.54 2.14
N ALA A 280 -15.83 -6.27 1.14
CA ALA A 280 -16.20 -5.95 -0.24
C ALA A 280 -15.98 -7.18 -1.13
N TRP A 281 -16.96 -7.55 -1.95
CA TRP A 281 -16.87 -8.78 -2.73
C TRP A 281 -17.39 -8.61 -4.16
N GLY A 282 -16.64 -9.12 -5.13
CA GLY A 282 -17.11 -9.22 -6.51
C GLY A 282 -17.98 -10.45 -6.70
N ARG A 283 -19.22 -10.26 -7.18
CA ARG A 283 -20.24 -11.32 -7.37
C ARG A 283 -19.75 -12.44 -8.29
N ALA A 284 -19.03 -12.09 -9.35
CA ALA A 284 -18.52 -13.03 -10.36
C ALA A 284 -17.11 -13.59 -10.04
N ASN A 285 -16.63 -13.43 -8.81
CA ASN A 285 -15.35 -14.03 -8.40
C ASN A 285 -15.47 -15.56 -8.30
N ARG A 286 -15.00 -16.25 -9.34
CA ARG A 286 -15.04 -17.72 -9.40
C ARG A 286 -13.99 -18.40 -8.54
N ALA A 287 -12.87 -17.72 -8.23
CA ALA A 287 -11.80 -18.28 -7.41
C ALA A 287 -12.18 -18.31 -5.92
N CYS A 288 -12.87 -17.26 -5.47
CA CYS A 288 -13.37 -17.14 -4.10
C CYS A 288 -14.87 -16.79 -4.16
N PRO A 289 -15.77 -17.77 -3.98
CA PRO A 289 -17.22 -17.55 -4.03
C PRO A 289 -17.68 -16.51 -3.00
N VAL A 290 -18.77 -15.78 -3.33
CA VAL A 290 -19.33 -14.71 -2.50
C VAL A 290 -19.77 -15.21 -1.11
N GLU A 291 -20.05 -16.48 -0.97
CA GLU A 291 -20.37 -17.16 0.30
C GLU A 291 -19.22 -17.07 1.30
N HIS A 292 -17.96 -17.06 0.83
CA HIS A 292 -16.80 -16.83 1.70
C HIS A 292 -16.84 -15.42 2.31
N GLY A 293 -17.22 -14.41 1.55
CA GLY A 293 -17.40 -13.05 2.05
C GLY A 293 -18.51 -12.93 3.08
N ARG A 294 -19.66 -13.57 2.82
CA ARG A 294 -20.79 -13.63 3.77
C ARG A 294 -20.41 -14.33 5.08
N ARG A 295 -19.63 -15.41 4.97
CA ARG A 295 -19.11 -16.15 6.12
C ARG A 295 -18.15 -15.26 6.92
N LEU A 296 -17.19 -14.63 6.27
CA LEU A 296 -16.20 -13.75 6.90
C LEU A 296 -16.87 -12.57 7.63
N ALA A 297 -17.85 -11.93 6.99
CA ALA A 297 -18.57 -10.82 7.59
C ALA A 297 -19.31 -11.22 8.89
N ARG A 298 -19.86 -12.45 8.93
CA ARG A 298 -20.47 -12.98 10.18
C ARG A 298 -19.43 -13.29 11.25
N GLU A 299 -18.29 -13.90 10.87
CA GLU A 299 -17.21 -14.25 11.80
C GLU A 299 -16.52 -13.02 12.39
N LEU A 300 -16.50 -11.89 11.68
CA LEU A 300 -16.00 -10.60 12.14
C LEU A 300 -16.98 -9.82 13.04
N GLY A 301 -18.14 -10.41 13.39
CA GLY A 301 -19.00 -9.88 14.45
C GLY A 301 -19.62 -8.51 14.19
N GLY A 302 -20.08 -8.22 12.97
CA GLY A 302 -20.75 -6.95 12.63
C GLY A 302 -20.09 -6.17 11.50
N ALA A 303 -19.23 -6.83 10.74
CA ALA A 303 -18.66 -6.24 9.53
C ALA A 303 -19.75 -5.91 8.50
N ARG A 304 -19.67 -4.72 7.92
CA ARG A 304 -20.49 -4.36 6.75
C ARG A 304 -20.11 -5.25 5.58
N PHE A 305 -21.09 -5.78 4.87
CA PHE A 305 -20.86 -6.61 3.69
C PHE A 305 -21.45 -5.94 2.45
N GLU A 306 -20.61 -5.77 1.43
CA GLU A 306 -20.96 -5.12 0.15
C GLU A 306 -20.60 -6.02 -1.02
N VAL A 307 -21.52 -6.16 -2.00
CA VAL A 307 -21.33 -7.00 -3.19
C VAL A 307 -21.38 -6.15 -4.44
N PHE A 308 -20.30 -6.19 -5.21
CA PHE A 308 -20.17 -5.49 -6.50
C PHE A 308 -20.52 -6.42 -7.66
N ASP A 309 -21.23 -5.92 -8.67
CA ASP A 309 -21.56 -6.67 -9.89
C ASP A 309 -20.37 -6.70 -10.86
N CYS A 310 -19.26 -7.28 -10.39
CA CYS A 310 -18.00 -7.40 -11.12
C CYS A 310 -17.29 -8.71 -10.74
N GLY A 311 -16.12 -8.94 -11.33
CA GLY A 311 -15.24 -10.07 -11.02
C GLY A 311 -14.42 -9.87 -9.75
N PRO A 312 -13.22 -10.47 -9.69
CA PRO A 312 -12.42 -10.49 -8.47
C PRO A 312 -11.77 -9.16 -8.09
N SER A 313 -11.75 -8.15 -8.98
CA SER A 313 -11.03 -6.89 -8.77
C SER A 313 -11.95 -5.66 -8.80
N PRO A 314 -12.82 -5.44 -7.80
CA PRO A 314 -13.74 -4.28 -7.79
C PRO A 314 -13.05 -2.93 -7.98
N ALA A 315 -11.83 -2.76 -7.48
CA ALA A 315 -11.07 -1.53 -7.65
C ALA A 315 -10.69 -1.23 -9.11
N GLU A 316 -10.49 -2.26 -9.93
CA GLU A 316 -10.15 -2.14 -11.35
C GLU A 316 -11.39 -2.23 -12.26
N GLU A 317 -12.37 -3.05 -11.88
CA GLU A 317 -13.53 -3.36 -12.72
C GLU A 317 -14.69 -2.36 -12.55
N CYS A 318 -14.85 -1.79 -11.35
CA CYS A 318 -15.88 -0.79 -11.04
C CYS A 318 -15.34 0.33 -10.12
N PRO A 319 -14.27 1.05 -10.52
CA PRO A 319 -13.49 1.93 -9.64
C PRO A 319 -14.32 3.07 -9.02
N ALA A 320 -15.29 3.62 -9.74
CA ALA A 320 -16.12 4.69 -9.23
C ALA A 320 -17.05 4.21 -8.09
N ALA A 321 -17.73 3.08 -8.28
CA ALA A 321 -18.61 2.50 -7.28
C ALA A 321 -17.80 2.02 -6.05
N PHE A 322 -16.64 1.39 -6.31
CA PHE A 322 -15.74 0.94 -5.26
C PHE A 322 -15.25 2.11 -4.40
N ALA A 323 -14.70 3.16 -5.02
CA ALA A 323 -14.21 4.33 -4.30
C ALA A 323 -15.31 5.03 -3.50
N ALA A 324 -16.53 5.14 -4.03
CA ALA A 324 -17.66 5.71 -3.32
C ALA A 324 -18.03 4.93 -2.06
N VAL A 325 -18.12 3.58 -2.14
CA VAL A 325 -18.44 2.71 -1.00
C VAL A 325 -17.34 2.77 0.06
N VAL A 326 -16.06 2.69 -0.36
CA VAL A 326 -14.91 2.78 0.55
C VAL A 326 -14.88 4.14 1.25
N THR A 327 -15.07 5.23 0.50
CA THR A 327 -15.10 6.59 1.08
C THR A 327 -16.22 6.72 2.09
N ALA A 328 -17.44 6.31 1.76
CA ALA A 328 -18.58 6.38 2.67
C ALA A 328 -18.33 5.60 3.97
N PHE A 329 -17.75 4.40 3.88
CA PHE A 329 -17.41 3.60 5.05
C PHE A 329 -16.31 4.27 5.90
N LEU A 330 -15.24 4.74 5.28
CA LEU A 330 -14.09 5.32 5.99
C LEU A 330 -14.44 6.67 6.63
N THR A 331 -15.32 7.48 6.03
CA THR A 331 -15.75 8.77 6.60
C THR A 331 -16.88 8.68 7.62
N GLY A 332 -17.38 7.48 7.92
CA GLY A 332 -18.47 7.26 8.87
C GLY A 332 -19.87 7.52 8.31
N GLY A 333 -20.00 7.64 6.97
CA GLY A 333 -21.30 7.74 6.32
C GLY A 333 -22.09 6.45 6.50
N THR A 334 -23.25 6.54 7.17
CA THR A 334 -24.26 5.49 7.13
C THR A 334 -24.78 5.44 5.70
N GLY A 335 -24.38 4.42 4.94
CA GLY A 335 -25.04 4.15 3.67
C GLY A 335 -26.51 3.88 3.94
N ASN A 336 -27.38 4.71 3.38
CA ASN A 336 -28.81 4.44 3.25
C ASN A 336 -29.04 3.20 2.41
#